data_a648508d84c15981f304845a56b690ff
#
_entry.id   a648508d84c15981f304845a56b690ff
#
_cell.length_a   1.000
_cell.length_b   1.000
_cell.length_c   1.000
_cell.angle_alpha   90.00
_cell.angle_beta   90.00
_cell.angle_gamma   90.00
#
_symmetry.space_group_name_H-M   'P 1'
#
loop_
_entity.id
_entity.type
_entity.pdbx_description
1 polymer ?
#
loop_
_entity_poly.entity_id
_entity_poly.type
_entity_poly.pdbx_seq_one_letter_code
_entity_poly.pdbx_strand_id
1 'polypeptide(L)'
;MPASKIRTGFLLMADISGYTSFLTATEQDHAQEIIEEITTLLIEHIQLPFKIVKLEGDAVFYYVPAEMLPEPERLLEHIEACYCDFISHIQYAKRLTHCTCRACTAMNTLDLKFFAHYGEYMVQKLPGTSEDIVGRDVILLHRLMKNSITEKTGLRGYALVTSACLEKMGTSSSMETSTETYDHIGDVDCGVYDLHAYECKMRDTKRVYLESKDADYIYERVLAASPELLWSFVIDPERRKQYQTIKELKPVRNSSGRLGVGAEFHCDHGAFTRVTRMLDWRPFHYMTNITLQSYNKLPFKAPRSMVTFEFIPVDAAHTKLCMRVRSQRRDWITVQFMRRIARFVFDKENKGDYDRLDKVLAEMQSESPIEEIK
;
A
#
# COMPACT_ATOMS: atom_id res chain seq x y z
N MET A 1 11.40 6.05 37.50
CA MET A 1 11.47 5.85 36.04
C MET A 1 10.05 5.56 35.59
N PRO A 2 9.49 6.24 34.59
CA PRO A 2 8.20 5.86 34.05
C PRO A 2 8.37 4.45 33.45
N ALA A 3 7.42 3.56 33.77
CA ALA A 3 7.41 2.21 33.22
C ALA A 3 7.39 2.30 31.68
N SER A 4 8.39 1.71 31.02
CA SER A 4 8.40 1.60 29.57
C SER A 4 7.18 0.80 29.16
N LYS A 5 6.23 1.44 28.47
CA LYS A 5 5.03 0.76 28.00
C LYS A 5 5.43 -0.20 26.88
N ILE A 6 5.32 -1.52 27.14
CA ILE A 6 5.37 -2.51 26.08
C ILE A 6 4.19 -2.23 25.13
N ARG A 7 4.47 -2.20 23.86
CA ARG A 7 3.49 -2.02 22.77
C ARG A 7 3.54 -3.22 21.85
N THR A 8 2.48 -3.44 21.10
CA THR A 8 2.42 -4.45 20.05
C THR A 8 2.23 -3.80 18.70
N GLY A 9 2.82 -4.39 17.67
CA GLY A 9 2.69 -3.86 16.31
C GLY A 9 3.40 -4.72 15.28
N PHE A 10 3.36 -4.23 14.05
CA PHE A 10 4.08 -4.83 12.94
C PHE A 10 5.46 -4.20 12.81
N LEU A 11 6.45 -5.05 12.70
CA LEU A 11 7.84 -4.73 12.46
C LEU A 11 8.17 -5.14 11.03
N LEU A 12 8.76 -4.25 10.25
CA LEU A 12 9.07 -4.49 8.83
C LEU A 12 10.50 -4.04 8.55
N MET A 13 11.26 -4.90 7.86
CA MET A 13 12.57 -4.57 7.33
C MET A 13 12.53 -4.73 5.81
N ALA A 14 13.01 -3.73 5.08
CA ALA A 14 13.22 -3.80 3.65
C ALA A 14 14.74 -3.76 3.37
N ASP A 15 15.26 -4.75 2.64
CA ASP A 15 16.69 -4.98 2.43
C ASP A 15 17.00 -5.08 0.93
N ILE A 16 18.09 -4.44 0.48
CA ILE A 16 18.51 -4.46 -0.93
C ILE A 16 19.36 -5.72 -1.18
N SER A 17 18.74 -6.73 -1.75
CA SER A 17 19.43 -7.97 -2.14
C SER A 17 20.50 -7.71 -3.21
N GLY A 18 21.71 -8.20 -2.95
CA GLY A 18 22.83 -8.03 -3.86
C GLY A 18 23.66 -6.77 -3.62
N TYR A 19 23.32 -5.93 -2.65
CA TYR A 19 23.99 -4.67 -2.32
C TYR A 19 25.51 -4.78 -2.20
N THR A 20 26.00 -5.66 -1.33
CA THR A 20 27.45 -5.80 -1.09
C THR A 20 28.21 -6.17 -2.35
N SER A 21 27.70 -7.14 -3.13
CA SER A 21 28.33 -7.55 -4.38
C SER A 21 28.28 -6.44 -5.43
N PHE A 22 27.19 -5.68 -5.49
CA PHE A 22 27.03 -4.55 -6.38
C PHE A 22 28.06 -3.44 -6.07
N LEU A 23 28.19 -2.99 -4.84
CA LEU A 23 29.15 -1.94 -4.44
C LEU A 23 30.60 -2.36 -4.62
N THR A 24 30.94 -3.64 -4.37
CA THR A 24 32.33 -4.10 -4.48
C THR A 24 32.76 -4.36 -5.91
N ALA A 25 31.83 -4.60 -6.83
CA ALA A 25 32.13 -4.97 -8.22
C ALA A 25 31.98 -3.79 -9.19
N THR A 26 31.50 -2.61 -8.75
CA THR A 26 31.14 -1.50 -9.64
C THR A 26 31.85 -0.19 -9.26
N GLU A 27 31.78 0.80 -10.12
CA GLU A 27 32.29 2.15 -9.91
C GLU A 27 31.48 2.86 -8.79
N GLN A 28 32.19 3.44 -7.83
CA GLN A 28 31.57 3.97 -6.61
C GLN A 28 30.56 5.10 -6.86
N ASP A 29 30.86 6.04 -7.76
CA ASP A 29 30.02 7.23 -7.95
C ASP A 29 28.60 6.86 -8.41
N HIS A 30 28.47 6.13 -9.51
CA HIS A 30 27.15 5.71 -10.00
C HIS A 30 26.51 4.62 -9.14
N ALA A 31 27.31 3.78 -8.49
CA ALA A 31 26.77 2.78 -7.56
C ALA A 31 26.07 3.44 -6.37
N GLN A 32 26.68 4.51 -5.83
CA GLN A 32 26.09 5.27 -4.74
C GLN A 32 24.79 5.96 -5.17
N GLU A 33 24.77 6.63 -6.33
CA GLU A 33 23.55 7.26 -6.87
C GLU A 33 22.39 6.26 -7.00
N ILE A 34 22.64 5.07 -7.57
CA ILE A 34 21.63 4.02 -7.74
C ILE A 34 21.09 3.55 -6.38
N ILE A 35 21.97 3.34 -5.40
CA ILE A 35 21.55 2.92 -4.05
C ILE A 35 20.78 4.03 -3.35
N GLU A 36 21.17 5.29 -3.46
CA GLU A 36 20.44 6.42 -2.90
C GLU A 36 19.04 6.54 -3.52
N GLU A 37 18.90 6.35 -4.84
CA GLU A 37 17.59 6.33 -5.50
C GLU A 37 16.70 5.19 -4.99
N ILE A 38 17.23 3.97 -4.84
CA ILE A 38 16.47 2.83 -4.31
C ILE A 38 16.10 3.05 -2.84
N THR A 39 17.01 3.54 -2.02
CA THR A 39 16.75 3.83 -0.61
C THR A 39 15.68 4.91 -0.47
N THR A 40 15.74 5.95 -1.29
CA THR A 40 14.72 7.01 -1.35
C THR A 40 13.36 6.42 -1.72
N LEU A 41 13.32 5.55 -2.73
CA LEU A 41 12.09 4.85 -3.11
C LEU A 41 11.52 4.05 -1.93
N LEU A 42 12.33 3.30 -1.19
CA LEU A 42 11.88 2.55 0.00
C LEU A 42 11.28 3.49 1.05
N ILE A 43 11.92 4.62 1.32
CA ILE A 43 11.46 5.63 2.29
C ILE A 43 10.16 6.28 1.84
N GLU A 44 10.01 6.60 0.56
CA GLU A 44 8.84 7.28 0.02
C GLU A 44 7.63 6.36 -0.12
N HIS A 45 7.83 5.09 -0.45
CA HIS A 45 6.72 4.14 -0.66
C HIS A 45 6.19 3.47 0.60
N ILE A 46 7.01 3.33 1.65
CA ILE A 46 6.56 2.79 2.95
C ILE A 46 6.39 3.94 3.94
N GLN A 47 5.38 4.76 3.70
CA GLN A 47 5.00 5.87 4.56
C GLN A 47 3.84 5.53 5.49
N LEU A 48 3.20 6.53 6.06
CA LEU A 48 2.09 6.35 6.99
C LEU A 48 1.12 5.23 6.57
N PRO A 49 0.77 4.35 7.51
CA PRO A 49 0.95 4.49 8.95
C PRO A 49 2.29 4.00 9.50
N PHE A 50 3.22 3.52 8.65
CA PHE A 50 4.55 3.07 9.06
C PHE A 50 5.44 4.24 9.48
N LYS A 51 6.27 3.99 10.48
CA LYS A 51 7.30 4.92 10.95
C LYS A 51 8.66 4.30 10.68
N ILE A 52 9.57 5.09 10.13
CA ILE A 52 10.97 4.69 9.98
C ILE A 52 11.61 4.76 11.36
N VAL A 53 12.29 3.69 11.74
CA VAL A 53 13.12 3.64 12.95
C VAL A 53 14.51 4.15 12.61
N LYS A 54 15.14 3.52 11.62
CA LYS A 54 16.51 3.82 11.19
C LYS A 54 16.85 3.16 9.86
N LEU A 55 17.95 3.63 9.28
CA LEU A 55 18.66 2.96 8.20
C LEU A 55 19.76 2.07 8.78
N GLU A 56 19.89 0.84 8.30
CA GLU A 56 20.91 -0.12 8.72
C GLU A 56 21.67 -0.64 7.49
N GLY A 57 22.67 0.13 7.06
CA GLY A 57 23.38 -0.15 5.81
C GLY A 57 22.46 0.01 4.60
N ASP A 58 22.13 -1.09 3.96
CA ASP A 58 21.22 -1.19 2.81
C ASP A 58 19.78 -1.55 3.19
N ALA A 59 19.50 -1.68 4.48
CA ALA A 59 18.16 -1.98 4.98
C ALA A 59 17.48 -0.77 5.62
N VAL A 60 16.17 -0.67 5.45
CA VAL A 60 15.31 0.31 6.11
C VAL A 60 14.42 -0.40 7.10
N PHE A 61 14.48 0.01 8.36
CA PHE A 61 13.68 -0.55 9.44
C PHE A 61 12.46 0.31 9.71
N TYR A 62 11.27 -0.29 9.68
CA TYR A 62 9.99 0.34 9.93
C TYR A 62 9.22 -0.39 11.03
N TYR A 63 8.32 0.35 11.67
CA TYR A 63 7.30 -0.25 12.52
C TYR A 63 5.97 0.47 12.37
N VAL A 64 4.89 -0.20 12.74
CA VAL A 64 3.56 0.39 12.86
C VAL A 64 2.85 -0.19 14.09
N PRO A 65 2.36 0.65 15.02
CA PRO A 65 1.52 0.18 16.13
C PRO A 65 0.29 -0.57 15.60
N ALA A 66 -0.14 -1.63 16.30
CA ALA A 66 -1.26 -2.46 15.86
C ALA A 66 -2.55 -1.67 15.63
N GLU A 67 -2.81 -0.67 16.46
CA GLU A 67 -3.97 0.21 16.38
C GLU A 67 -3.96 1.12 15.15
N MET A 68 -2.78 1.37 14.56
CA MET A 68 -2.63 2.22 13.38
C MET A 68 -2.82 1.45 12.06
N LEU A 69 -2.87 0.11 12.11
CA LEU A 69 -3.11 -0.76 10.95
C LEU A 69 -4.33 -1.68 11.23
N PRO A 70 -5.56 -1.13 11.23
CA PRO A 70 -6.78 -1.87 11.57
C PRO A 70 -7.09 -3.01 10.58
N GLU A 71 -6.63 -2.89 9.34
CA GLU A 71 -6.71 -3.93 8.30
C GLU A 71 -5.30 -4.54 8.10
N PRO A 72 -4.91 -5.54 8.91
CA PRO A 72 -3.52 -6.02 8.98
C PRO A 72 -2.96 -6.57 7.67
N GLU A 73 -3.80 -7.14 6.80
CA GLU A 73 -3.41 -7.62 5.48
C GLU A 73 -2.86 -6.52 4.54
N ARG A 74 -3.09 -5.26 4.86
CA ARG A 74 -2.54 -4.12 4.12
C ARG A 74 -1.03 -4.02 4.21
N LEU A 75 -0.41 -4.66 5.20
CA LEU A 75 1.04 -4.81 5.23
C LEU A 75 1.57 -5.39 3.91
N LEU A 76 0.89 -6.41 3.35
CA LEU A 76 1.27 -6.99 2.07
C LEU A 76 1.05 -6.02 0.91
N GLU A 77 0.01 -5.17 0.93
CA GLU A 77 -0.19 -4.16 -0.11
C GLU A 77 0.98 -3.17 -0.18
N HIS A 78 1.51 -2.73 0.97
CA HIS A 78 2.69 -1.87 1.01
C HIS A 78 3.94 -2.56 0.45
N ILE A 79 4.17 -3.82 0.83
CA ILE A 79 5.29 -4.62 0.32
C ILE A 79 5.16 -4.84 -1.19
N GLU A 80 4.00 -5.27 -1.66
CA GLU A 80 3.69 -5.56 -3.06
C GLU A 80 3.83 -4.30 -3.94
N ALA A 81 3.28 -3.17 -3.50
CA ALA A 81 3.37 -1.91 -4.23
C ALA A 81 4.82 -1.41 -4.30
N CYS A 82 5.52 -1.38 -3.18
CA CYS A 82 6.93 -0.99 -3.13
C CYS A 82 7.79 -1.85 -4.05
N TYR A 83 7.57 -3.17 -4.08
CA TYR A 83 8.29 -4.08 -4.97
C TYR A 83 7.98 -3.82 -6.45
N CYS A 84 6.72 -3.62 -6.82
CA CYS A 84 6.33 -3.32 -8.20
C CYS A 84 6.95 -2.00 -8.68
N ASP A 85 6.99 -0.99 -7.82
CA ASP A 85 7.57 0.32 -8.15
C ASP A 85 9.09 0.24 -8.24
N PHE A 86 9.74 -0.54 -7.36
CA PHE A 86 11.16 -0.84 -7.48
C PHE A 86 11.51 -1.48 -8.84
N ILE A 87 10.80 -2.54 -9.24
CA ILE A 87 11.04 -3.19 -10.55
C ILE A 87 10.80 -2.20 -11.70
N SER A 88 9.74 -1.39 -11.60
CA SER A 88 9.42 -0.36 -12.59
C SER A 88 10.53 0.68 -12.69
N HIS A 89 11.07 1.14 -11.54
CA HIS A 89 12.18 2.08 -11.45
C HIS A 89 13.45 1.52 -12.11
N ILE A 90 13.87 0.30 -11.77
CA ILE A 90 15.03 -0.38 -12.39
C ILE A 90 14.86 -0.51 -13.90
N GLN A 91 13.66 -0.90 -14.36
CA GLN A 91 13.38 -1.01 -15.80
C GLN A 91 13.42 0.35 -16.50
N TYR A 92 12.90 1.40 -15.87
CA TYR A 92 12.90 2.75 -16.40
C TYR A 92 14.32 3.33 -16.47
N ALA A 93 15.08 3.24 -15.39
CA ALA A 93 16.47 3.68 -15.32
C ALA A 93 17.32 3.01 -16.41
N LYS A 94 17.15 1.69 -16.61
CA LYS A 94 17.84 0.94 -17.68
C LYS A 94 17.49 1.43 -19.09
N ARG A 95 16.26 1.88 -19.34
CA ARG A 95 15.87 2.40 -20.67
C ARG A 95 16.43 3.78 -20.97
N LEU A 96 16.58 4.61 -19.93
CA LEU A 96 17.04 6.00 -20.08
C LEU A 96 18.56 6.13 -20.02
N THR A 97 19.25 5.21 -19.34
CA THR A 97 20.69 5.34 -19.21
C THR A 97 21.41 5.00 -20.52
N HIS A 98 22.29 5.87 -20.97
CA HIS A 98 23.24 5.64 -22.02
C HIS A 98 24.63 5.27 -21.46
N CYS A 99 24.79 5.25 -20.16
CA CYS A 99 26.02 4.89 -19.48
C CYS A 99 26.29 3.39 -19.57
N THR A 100 27.51 3.01 -19.94
CA THR A 100 27.94 1.63 -20.06
C THR A 100 28.87 1.17 -18.93
N CYS A 101 28.95 1.96 -17.83
CA CYS A 101 29.72 1.58 -16.65
C CYS A 101 29.16 0.31 -16.01
N ARG A 102 29.96 -0.33 -15.15
CA ARG A 102 29.57 -1.60 -14.51
C ARG A 102 28.34 -1.40 -13.60
N ALA A 103 28.25 -0.27 -12.88
CA ALA A 103 27.12 0.02 -12.01
C ALA A 103 25.80 0.08 -12.80
N CYS A 104 25.73 0.90 -13.85
CA CYS A 104 24.54 1.02 -14.68
C CYS A 104 24.16 -0.29 -15.39
N THR A 105 25.15 -1.09 -15.77
CA THR A 105 24.91 -2.40 -16.40
C THR A 105 24.44 -3.44 -15.40
N ALA A 106 24.93 -3.40 -14.15
CA ALA A 106 24.65 -4.37 -13.11
C ALA A 106 23.43 -4.04 -12.24
N MET A 107 22.77 -2.87 -12.41
CA MET A 107 21.64 -2.47 -11.56
C MET A 107 20.49 -3.50 -11.54
N ASN A 108 20.32 -4.27 -12.60
CA ASN A 108 19.34 -5.37 -12.67
C ASN A 108 19.71 -6.61 -11.83
N THR A 109 20.88 -6.61 -11.20
CA THR A 109 21.27 -7.65 -10.23
C THR A 109 20.79 -7.34 -8.83
N LEU A 110 20.34 -6.11 -8.58
CA LEU A 110 19.70 -5.73 -7.33
C LEU A 110 18.26 -6.24 -7.29
N ASP A 111 17.80 -6.56 -6.09
CA ASP A 111 16.45 -7.00 -5.80
C ASP A 111 16.04 -6.55 -4.40
N LEU A 112 14.78 -6.72 -3.99
CA LEU A 112 14.32 -6.38 -2.65
C LEU A 112 13.85 -7.62 -1.88
N LYS A 113 14.23 -7.67 -0.62
CA LYS A 113 13.73 -8.62 0.38
C LYS A 113 12.99 -7.86 1.47
N PHE A 114 11.88 -8.41 1.92
CA PHE A 114 11.14 -7.88 3.03
C PHE A 114 11.04 -8.92 4.14
N PHE A 115 11.18 -8.47 5.38
CA PHE A 115 11.07 -9.31 6.57
C PHE A 115 9.99 -8.70 7.46
N ALA A 116 8.96 -9.47 7.79
CA ALA A 116 7.84 -8.97 8.57
C ALA A 116 7.55 -9.85 9.79
N HIS A 117 7.35 -9.20 10.91
CA HIS A 117 6.99 -9.84 12.17
C HIS A 117 5.93 -9.03 12.90
N TYR A 118 5.03 -9.68 13.60
CA TYR A 118 4.11 -9.07 14.55
C TYR A 118 4.48 -9.47 15.96
N GLY A 119 4.79 -8.49 16.80
CA GLY A 119 5.24 -8.77 18.14
C GLY A 119 5.29 -7.55 19.07
N GLU A 120 5.97 -7.73 20.20
CA GLU A 120 6.11 -6.72 21.24
C GLU A 120 7.39 -5.90 21.06
N TYR A 121 7.28 -4.61 21.34
CA TYR A 121 8.41 -3.70 21.33
C TYR A 121 8.27 -2.60 22.40
N MET A 122 9.37 -1.98 22.75
CA MET A 122 9.43 -0.81 23.62
C MET A 122 10.05 0.34 22.85
N VAL A 123 9.45 1.53 22.96
CA VAL A 123 10.06 2.74 22.40
C VAL A 123 11.11 3.25 23.40
N GLN A 124 12.31 3.45 22.92
CA GLN A 124 13.44 3.99 23.68
C GLN A 124 13.88 5.32 23.07
N LYS A 125 13.93 6.36 23.89
CA LYS A 125 14.49 7.67 23.50
C LYS A 125 15.67 7.98 24.41
N LEU A 126 16.85 8.01 23.84
CA LEU A 126 18.06 8.42 24.54
C LEU A 126 18.32 9.92 24.31
N PRO A 127 18.87 10.65 25.29
CA PRO A 127 19.20 12.06 25.10
C PRO A 127 20.12 12.28 23.88
N GLY A 128 19.71 13.15 22.96
CA GLY A 128 20.49 13.48 21.76
C GLY A 128 20.36 12.47 20.61
N THR A 129 19.42 11.51 20.69
CA THR A 129 19.16 10.55 19.61
C THR A 129 17.70 10.60 19.17
N SER A 130 17.42 10.10 17.96
CA SER A 130 16.05 9.77 17.50
C SER A 130 15.44 8.65 18.37
N GLU A 131 14.13 8.50 18.30
CA GLU A 131 13.44 7.35 18.90
C GLU A 131 13.91 6.05 18.23
N ASP A 132 14.21 5.04 19.06
CA ASP A 132 14.51 3.67 18.62
C ASP A 132 13.50 2.72 19.25
N ILE A 133 13.36 1.52 18.69
CA ILE A 133 12.56 0.46 19.27
C ILE A 133 13.44 -0.73 19.62
N VAL A 134 13.15 -1.34 20.77
CA VAL A 134 13.91 -2.47 21.32
C VAL A 134 12.96 -3.56 21.83
N GLY A 135 13.43 -4.79 21.82
CA GLY A 135 12.69 -5.93 22.32
C GLY A 135 13.17 -7.26 21.71
N ARG A 136 12.64 -8.34 22.26
CA ARG A 136 12.96 -9.69 21.76
C ARG A 136 12.50 -9.86 20.30
N ASP A 137 11.34 -9.34 19.98
CA ASP A 137 10.73 -9.48 18.65
C ASP A 137 11.43 -8.56 17.62
N VAL A 138 12.01 -7.44 18.09
CA VAL A 138 12.92 -6.62 17.26
C VAL A 138 14.19 -7.40 16.92
N ILE A 139 14.76 -8.13 17.90
CA ILE A 139 15.93 -9.00 17.65
C ILE A 139 15.57 -10.10 16.66
N LEU A 140 14.39 -10.71 16.80
CA LEU A 140 13.92 -11.74 15.86
C LEU A 140 13.84 -11.17 14.43
N LEU A 141 13.27 -9.97 14.23
CA LEU A 141 13.21 -9.35 12.91
C LEU A 141 14.59 -9.22 12.26
N HIS A 142 15.58 -8.73 13.02
CA HIS A 142 16.96 -8.62 12.53
C HIS A 142 17.58 -10.00 12.22
N ARG A 143 17.19 -11.07 12.93
CA ARG A 143 17.65 -12.43 12.63
C ARG A 143 17.05 -12.97 11.34
N LEU A 144 15.82 -12.59 10.98
CA LEU A 144 15.19 -13.01 9.72
C LEU A 144 15.99 -12.57 8.48
N MET A 145 16.78 -11.51 8.57
CA MET A 145 17.68 -11.10 7.47
C MET A 145 18.75 -12.18 7.16
N LYS A 146 19.11 -13.01 8.15
CA LYS A 146 20.07 -14.12 8.00
C LYS A 146 19.31 -15.43 7.82
N ASN A 147 18.53 -15.53 6.75
CA ASN A 147 17.73 -16.71 6.43
C ASN A 147 18.36 -17.51 5.28
N SER A 148 17.84 -18.69 5.03
CA SER A 148 18.30 -19.62 3.99
C SER A 148 17.35 -19.70 2.78
N ILE A 149 16.42 -18.78 2.62
CA ILE A 149 15.38 -18.84 1.57
C ILE A 149 16.00 -18.79 0.18
N THR A 150 16.93 -17.88 -0.07
CA THR A 150 17.58 -17.78 -1.39
C THR A 150 18.30 -19.07 -1.75
N GLU A 151 19.02 -19.70 -0.80
CA GLU A 151 19.73 -20.97 -1.00
C GLU A 151 18.77 -22.14 -1.24
N LYS A 152 17.64 -22.16 -0.54
CA LYS A 152 16.64 -23.25 -0.63
C LYS A 152 15.78 -23.15 -1.90
N THR A 153 15.40 -21.92 -2.30
CA THR A 153 14.37 -21.69 -3.31
C THR A 153 14.87 -21.03 -4.59
N GLY A 154 16.04 -20.39 -4.55
CA GLY A 154 16.56 -19.56 -5.63
C GLY A 154 15.89 -18.19 -5.73
N LEU A 155 14.90 -17.87 -4.91
CA LEU A 155 14.23 -16.57 -4.91
C LEU A 155 15.18 -15.47 -4.47
N ARG A 156 15.14 -14.34 -5.17
CA ARG A 156 15.94 -13.14 -4.86
C ARG A 156 15.09 -12.01 -4.32
N GLY A 157 13.87 -11.83 -4.86
CA GLY A 157 12.86 -10.87 -4.42
C GLY A 157 11.72 -11.61 -3.73
N TYR A 158 11.63 -11.50 -2.39
CA TYR A 158 10.62 -12.18 -1.60
C TYR A 158 10.29 -11.44 -0.30
N ALA A 159 9.11 -11.74 0.27
CA ALA A 159 8.83 -11.40 1.65
C ALA A 159 8.84 -12.66 2.52
N LEU A 160 9.60 -12.61 3.63
CA LEU A 160 9.63 -13.63 4.68
C LEU A 160 8.82 -13.12 5.87
N VAL A 161 7.68 -13.76 6.11
CA VAL A 161 6.69 -13.31 7.09
C VAL A 161 6.51 -14.36 8.16
N THR A 162 6.72 -14.01 9.42
CA THR A 162 6.56 -14.98 10.53
C THR A 162 5.12 -15.44 10.69
N SER A 163 4.90 -16.63 11.20
CA SER A 163 3.56 -17.17 11.48
C SER A 163 2.73 -16.25 12.38
N ALA A 164 3.36 -15.63 13.40
CA ALA A 164 2.68 -14.64 14.24
C ALA A 164 2.13 -13.44 13.44
N CYS A 165 2.87 -12.99 12.43
CA CYS A 165 2.42 -11.93 11.54
C CYS A 165 1.31 -12.42 10.58
N LEU A 166 1.44 -13.63 10.03
CA LEU A 166 0.43 -14.25 9.16
C LEU A 166 -0.91 -14.46 9.87
N GLU A 167 -0.87 -14.98 11.10
CA GLU A 167 -2.05 -15.15 11.94
C GLU A 167 -2.75 -13.80 12.19
N LYS A 168 -1.98 -12.78 12.51
CA LYS A 168 -2.52 -11.43 12.73
C LYS A 168 -3.13 -10.84 11.46
N MET A 169 -2.53 -11.09 10.29
CA MET A 169 -3.07 -10.65 9.00
C MET A 169 -4.30 -11.46 8.55
N GLY A 170 -4.50 -12.66 9.08
CA GLY A 170 -5.57 -13.55 8.64
C GLY A 170 -5.42 -14.07 7.20
N THR A 171 -4.21 -14.03 6.64
CA THR A 171 -3.92 -14.47 5.28
C THR A 171 -2.72 -15.42 5.26
N SER A 172 -2.96 -16.68 5.00
CA SER A 172 -1.88 -17.68 4.88
C SER A 172 -1.87 -18.42 3.53
N SER A 173 -2.91 -18.25 2.73
CA SER A 173 -3.23 -19.16 1.63
C SER A 173 -2.36 -19.04 0.37
N SER A 174 -1.47 -18.04 0.28
CA SER A 174 -0.65 -17.79 -0.93
C SER A 174 0.85 -17.85 -0.67
N MET A 175 1.29 -18.29 0.51
CA MET A 175 2.69 -18.34 0.89
C MET A 175 3.17 -19.79 1.09
N GLU A 176 4.38 -20.09 0.64
CA GLU A 176 5.04 -21.34 0.92
C GLU A 176 5.53 -21.32 2.37
N THR A 177 5.35 -22.42 3.09
CA THR A 177 5.81 -22.54 4.47
C THR A 177 7.31 -22.85 4.53
N SER A 178 8.02 -22.17 5.43
CA SER A 178 9.43 -22.45 5.72
C SER A 178 9.68 -22.31 7.21
N THR A 179 10.60 -23.10 7.74
CA THR A 179 11.10 -22.97 9.11
C THR A 179 12.55 -22.55 9.06
N GLU A 180 12.89 -21.48 9.75
CA GLU A 180 14.25 -20.98 9.93
C GLU A 180 14.67 -21.16 11.39
N THR A 181 15.92 -21.56 11.62
CA THR A 181 16.45 -21.81 12.97
C THR A 181 17.51 -20.77 13.29
N TYR A 182 17.37 -20.11 14.45
CA TYR A 182 18.31 -19.08 14.90
C TYR A 182 18.85 -19.40 16.30
N ASP A 183 20.14 -19.13 16.50
CA ASP A 183 20.76 -19.27 17.81
C ASP A 183 20.04 -18.42 18.86
N HIS A 184 19.78 -19.03 20.02
CA HIS A 184 19.09 -18.40 21.16
C HIS A 184 17.61 -18.04 20.95
N ILE A 185 17.04 -18.26 19.75
CA ILE A 185 15.63 -18.04 19.46
C ILE A 185 14.91 -19.38 19.22
N GLY A 186 15.59 -20.32 18.54
CA GLY A 186 15.04 -21.60 18.12
C GLY A 186 14.40 -21.53 16.74
N ASP A 187 13.45 -22.44 16.52
CA ASP A 187 12.73 -22.56 15.25
C ASP A 187 11.67 -21.47 15.12
N VAL A 188 11.62 -20.87 13.94
CA VAL A 188 10.68 -19.80 13.58
C VAL A 188 9.96 -20.20 12.30
N ASP A 189 8.68 -20.48 12.41
CA ASP A 189 7.84 -20.78 11.27
C ASP A 189 7.48 -19.50 10.52
N CYS A 190 7.62 -19.54 9.21
CA CYS A 190 7.45 -18.41 8.31
C CYS A 190 6.66 -18.81 7.06
N GLY A 191 6.03 -17.83 6.44
CA GLY A 191 5.59 -17.90 5.05
C GLY A 191 6.56 -17.16 4.14
N VAL A 192 6.85 -17.74 2.99
CA VAL A 192 7.66 -17.17 1.92
C VAL A 192 6.73 -16.70 0.82
N TYR A 193 6.80 -15.42 0.46
CA TYR A 193 5.99 -14.82 -0.58
C TYR A 193 6.87 -14.37 -1.75
N ASP A 194 6.69 -15.00 -2.90
CA ASP A 194 7.42 -14.69 -4.13
C ASP A 194 6.90 -13.37 -4.73
N LEU A 195 7.65 -12.29 -4.53
CA LEU A 195 7.30 -10.96 -5.01
C LEU A 195 7.53 -10.81 -6.51
N HIS A 196 8.47 -11.55 -7.08
CA HIS A 196 8.70 -11.53 -8.52
C HIS A 196 7.54 -12.18 -9.27
N ALA A 197 7.06 -13.33 -8.80
CA ALA A 197 5.87 -13.97 -9.36
C ALA A 197 4.64 -13.06 -9.24
N TYR A 198 4.49 -12.35 -8.11
CA TYR A 198 3.43 -11.37 -7.93
C TYR A 198 3.54 -10.22 -8.96
N GLU A 199 4.71 -9.59 -9.11
CA GLU A 199 4.94 -8.49 -10.08
C GLU A 199 4.64 -8.95 -11.51
N CYS A 200 5.15 -10.10 -11.93
CA CYS A 200 4.87 -10.67 -13.24
C CYS A 200 3.36 -10.85 -13.47
N LYS A 201 2.66 -11.43 -12.50
CA LYS A 201 1.20 -11.57 -12.57
C LYS A 201 0.50 -10.22 -12.68
N MET A 202 0.92 -9.22 -11.91
CA MET A 202 0.33 -7.89 -11.94
C MET A 202 0.59 -7.18 -13.27
N ARG A 203 1.78 -7.31 -13.82
CA ARG A 203 2.16 -6.77 -15.13
C ARG A 203 1.37 -7.41 -16.28
N ASP A 204 1.20 -8.73 -16.24
CA ASP A 204 0.52 -9.50 -17.30
C ASP A 204 -1.01 -9.42 -17.18
N THR A 205 -1.53 -9.05 -16.01
CA THR A 205 -2.98 -8.89 -15.82
C THR A 205 -3.49 -7.68 -16.60
N LYS A 206 -4.48 -7.92 -17.47
CA LYS A 206 -5.13 -6.86 -18.26
C LYS A 206 -5.71 -5.79 -17.33
N ARG A 207 -5.27 -4.55 -17.50
CA ARG A 207 -5.79 -3.41 -16.75
C ARG A 207 -7.24 -3.13 -17.08
N VAL A 208 -8.07 -2.98 -16.06
CA VAL A 208 -9.45 -2.51 -16.17
C VAL A 208 -9.49 -1.08 -15.63
N TYR A 209 -9.30 -0.13 -16.53
CA TYR A 209 -9.14 1.28 -16.19
C TYR A 209 -10.02 2.14 -17.09
N LEU A 210 -10.71 3.11 -16.51
CA LEU A 210 -11.58 4.03 -17.25
C LEU A 210 -10.80 5.33 -17.56
N GLU A 211 -10.49 5.52 -18.83
CA GLU A 211 -9.85 6.77 -19.28
C GLU A 211 -10.83 7.95 -19.27
N SER A 212 -10.30 9.16 -19.16
CA SER A 212 -11.11 10.39 -19.12
C SER A 212 -12.03 10.56 -20.34
N LYS A 213 -11.56 10.14 -21.53
CA LYS A 213 -12.35 10.19 -22.78
C LYS A 213 -13.59 9.26 -22.77
N ASP A 214 -13.56 8.20 -21.95
CA ASP A 214 -14.61 7.18 -21.86
C ASP A 214 -15.56 7.43 -20.69
N ALA A 215 -15.26 8.40 -19.83
CA ALA A 215 -16.06 8.73 -18.67
C ALA A 215 -17.28 9.60 -19.05
N ASP A 216 -18.41 9.32 -18.42
CA ASP A 216 -19.61 10.16 -18.51
C ASP A 216 -19.58 11.29 -17.45
N TYR A 217 -18.81 11.07 -16.35
CA TYR A 217 -18.61 12.03 -15.28
C TYR A 217 -17.20 11.90 -14.71
N ILE A 218 -16.58 13.03 -14.41
CA ILE A 218 -15.24 13.11 -13.79
C ILE A 218 -15.32 14.08 -12.63
N TYR A 219 -14.76 13.67 -11.50
CA TYR A 219 -14.54 14.53 -10.33
C TYR A 219 -13.06 14.47 -9.94
N GLU A 220 -12.46 15.63 -9.73
CA GLU A 220 -11.06 15.75 -9.34
C GLU A 220 -10.91 16.65 -8.12
N ARG A 221 -10.03 16.27 -7.20
CA ARG A 221 -9.69 17.10 -6.04
C ARG A 221 -8.26 16.79 -5.58
N VAL A 222 -7.53 17.85 -5.23
CA VAL A 222 -6.24 17.72 -4.53
C VAL A 222 -6.52 17.72 -3.03
N LEU A 223 -5.96 16.75 -2.33
CA LEU A 223 -6.11 16.51 -0.90
C LEU A 223 -4.73 16.50 -0.24
N ALA A 224 -4.63 17.02 0.98
CA ALA A 224 -3.39 17.08 1.75
C ALA A 224 -3.10 15.73 2.42
N ALA A 225 -2.79 14.74 1.61
CA ALA A 225 -2.45 13.37 2.04
C ALA A 225 -1.57 12.69 0.99
N SER A 226 -0.68 11.78 1.43
CA SER A 226 0.02 10.88 0.51
C SER A 226 -0.97 9.89 -0.14
N PRO A 227 -0.61 9.27 -1.28
CA PRO A 227 -1.46 8.25 -1.93
C PRO A 227 -1.85 7.12 -0.97
N GLU A 228 -0.94 6.65 -0.13
CA GLU A 228 -1.15 5.55 0.82
C GLU A 228 -2.15 5.94 1.92
N LEU A 229 -2.01 7.15 2.47
CA LEU A 229 -2.94 7.66 3.47
C LEU A 229 -4.33 7.85 2.85
N LEU A 230 -4.41 8.47 1.68
CA LEU A 230 -5.69 8.69 1.00
C LEU A 230 -6.35 7.37 0.59
N TRP A 231 -5.57 6.41 0.08
CA TRP A 231 -6.03 5.05 -0.20
C TRP A 231 -6.71 4.43 1.01
N SER A 232 -6.09 4.59 2.19
CA SER A 232 -6.66 4.06 3.43
C SER A 232 -8.04 4.61 3.75
N PHE A 233 -8.29 5.90 3.48
CA PHE A 233 -9.60 6.50 3.68
C PHE A 233 -10.64 6.01 2.70
N VAL A 234 -10.23 5.63 1.50
CA VAL A 234 -11.15 5.19 0.45
C VAL A 234 -11.55 3.72 0.61
N ILE A 235 -10.65 2.85 1.12
CA ILE A 235 -10.92 1.41 1.21
C ILE A 235 -11.38 0.94 2.61
N ASP A 236 -10.94 1.60 3.67
CA ASP A 236 -11.28 1.22 5.05
C ASP A 236 -12.70 1.67 5.41
N PRO A 237 -13.59 0.74 5.83
CA PRO A 237 -14.98 1.06 6.17
C PRO A 237 -15.12 2.09 7.28
N GLU A 238 -14.31 2.03 8.33
CA GLU A 238 -14.42 2.93 9.48
C GLU A 238 -13.89 4.32 9.16
N ARG A 239 -12.79 4.42 8.40
CA ARG A 239 -12.27 5.70 7.91
C ARG A 239 -13.22 6.35 6.92
N ARG A 240 -13.82 5.54 6.05
CA ARG A 240 -14.78 6.02 5.05
C ARG A 240 -16.03 6.65 5.68
N LYS A 241 -16.52 6.11 6.78
CA LYS A 241 -17.64 6.68 7.57
C LYS A 241 -17.33 8.06 8.16
N GLN A 242 -16.06 8.41 8.35
CA GLN A 242 -15.68 9.71 8.91
C GLN A 242 -15.99 10.87 7.96
N TYR A 243 -16.03 10.63 6.66
CA TYR A 243 -16.25 11.68 5.69
C TYR A 243 -17.44 11.46 4.74
N GLN A 244 -17.85 10.21 4.50
CA GLN A 244 -19.02 9.90 3.67
C GLN A 244 -20.27 9.66 4.54
N THR A 245 -21.43 10.06 3.99
CA THR A 245 -22.72 9.75 4.61
C THR A 245 -23.11 8.31 4.30
N ILE A 246 -22.49 7.37 5.02
CA ILE A 246 -22.72 5.93 4.88
C ILE A 246 -23.25 5.43 6.22
N LYS A 247 -24.37 4.70 6.22
CA LYS A 247 -24.91 4.04 7.42
C LYS A 247 -24.13 2.79 7.76
N GLU A 248 -23.85 2.00 6.74
CA GLU A 248 -23.11 0.75 6.87
C GLU A 248 -22.30 0.48 5.62
N LEU A 249 -21.06 0.01 5.80
CA LEU A 249 -20.18 -0.46 4.74
C LEU A 249 -19.62 -1.82 5.15
N LYS A 250 -19.99 -2.86 4.41
CA LYS A 250 -19.51 -4.22 4.65
C LYS A 250 -18.66 -4.69 3.48
N PRO A 251 -17.35 -4.85 3.67
CA PRO A 251 -16.51 -5.51 2.68
C PRO A 251 -16.75 -7.03 2.74
N VAL A 252 -16.87 -7.65 1.57
CA VAL A 252 -16.85 -9.10 1.39
C VAL A 252 -15.56 -9.43 0.68
N ARG A 253 -14.68 -10.14 1.36
CA ARG A 253 -13.34 -10.49 0.86
C ARG A 253 -13.45 -11.46 -0.33
N ASN A 254 -12.44 -11.45 -1.18
CA ASN A 254 -12.34 -12.38 -2.30
C ASN A 254 -12.01 -13.81 -1.81
N SER A 255 -11.87 -14.76 -2.73
CA SER A 255 -11.58 -16.17 -2.42
C SER A 255 -10.23 -16.39 -1.71
N SER A 256 -9.30 -15.44 -1.77
CA SER A 256 -8.03 -15.49 -1.03
C SER A 256 -8.13 -14.87 0.38
N GLY A 257 -9.31 -14.43 0.82
CA GLY A 257 -9.51 -13.81 2.12
C GLY A 257 -9.04 -12.35 2.20
N ARG A 258 -8.68 -11.71 1.05
CA ARG A 258 -8.17 -10.32 0.98
C ARG A 258 -9.19 -9.38 0.36
N LEU A 259 -9.07 -8.09 0.65
CA LEU A 259 -9.59 -7.04 -0.22
C LEU A 259 -8.74 -6.98 -1.50
N GLY A 260 -9.38 -6.72 -2.63
CA GLY A 260 -8.68 -6.70 -3.92
C GLY A 260 -9.62 -7.12 -5.05
N VAL A 261 -9.06 -7.53 -6.17
CA VAL A 261 -9.86 -8.00 -7.33
C VAL A 261 -10.80 -9.13 -6.91
N GLY A 262 -12.08 -8.99 -7.25
CA GLY A 262 -13.14 -9.93 -6.89
C GLY A 262 -13.82 -9.66 -5.55
N ALA A 263 -13.25 -8.83 -4.66
CA ALA A 263 -13.90 -8.42 -3.43
C ALA A 263 -15.13 -7.55 -3.72
N GLU A 264 -16.13 -7.59 -2.83
CA GLU A 264 -17.34 -6.79 -2.94
C GLU A 264 -17.47 -5.81 -1.77
N PHE A 265 -18.08 -4.67 -2.03
CA PHE A 265 -18.44 -3.69 -1.01
C PHE A 265 -19.95 -3.46 -1.03
N HIS A 266 -20.58 -3.73 0.11
CA HIS A 266 -21.99 -3.52 0.34
C HIS A 266 -22.17 -2.21 1.12
N CYS A 267 -22.62 -1.15 0.44
CA CYS A 267 -22.79 0.18 1.02
C CYS A 267 -24.28 0.49 1.23
N ASP A 268 -24.67 0.82 2.45
CA ASP A 268 -25.99 1.37 2.78
C ASP A 268 -25.89 2.88 3.04
N HIS A 269 -26.52 3.68 2.19
CA HIS A 269 -26.65 5.13 2.32
C HIS A 269 -28.02 5.56 2.89
N GLY A 270 -28.82 4.61 3.37
CA GLY A 270 -30.16 4.86 3.90
C GLY A 270 -31.24 5.04 2.84
N ALA A 271 -31.04 5.89 1.85
CA ALA A 271 -31.96 6.06 0.71
C ALA A 271 -31.74 5.01 -0.37
N PHE A 272 -30.54 4.46 -0.47
CA PHE A 272 -30.18 3.39 -1.42
C PHE A 272 -29.09 2.49 -0.84
N THR A 273 -29.08 1.25 -1.28
CA THR A 273 -28.01 0.27 -1.01
C THR A 273 -27.33 -0.06 -2.33
N ARG A 274 -26.03 -0.15 -2.35
CA ARG A 274 -25.21 -0.48 -3.52
C ARG A 274 -24.28 -1.63 -3.21
N VAL A 275 -24.19 -2.58 -4.15
CA VAL A 275 -23.19 -3.64 -4.14
C VAL A 275 -22.24 -3.40 -5.31
N THR A 276 -20.97 -3.25 -4.99
CA THR A 276 -19.92 -3.06 -6.00
C THR A 276 -18.89 -4.18 -5.89
N ARG A 277 -18.31 -4.59 -7.04
CA ARG A 277 -17.23 -5.58 -7.12
C ARG A 277 -15.98 -4.93 -7.68
N MET A 278 -14.82 -5.21 -7.09
CA MET A 278 -13.53 -4.76 -7.59
C MET A 278 -13.16 -5.55 -8.85
N LEU A 279 -12.86 -4.81 -9.93
CA LEU A 279 -12.42 -5.36 -11.22
C LEU A 279 -10.91 -5.25 -11.41
N ASP A 280 -10.31 -4.18 -10.89
CA ASP A 280 -8.86 -3.97 -10.87
C ASP A 280 -8.47 -3.27 -9.57
N TRP A 281 -7.29 -3.60 -9.06
CA TRP A 281 -6.81 -3.18 -7.75
C TRP A 281 -5.31 -3.00 -7.81
N ARG A 282 -4.88 -1.75 -7.90
CA ARG A 282 -3.48 -1.35 -7.92
C ARG A 282 -3.24 -0.44 -6.73
N PRO A 283 -2.84 -0.97 -5.57
CA PRO A 283 -2.68 -0.20 -4.35
C PRO A 283 -1.91 1.10 -4.59
N PHE A 284 -2.43 2.18 -4.02
CA PHE A 284 -1.92 3.53 -4.07
C PHE A 284 -1.93 4.23 -5.44
N HIS A 285 -2.19 3.49 -6.52
CA HIS A 285 -2.29 4.04 -7.88
C HIS A 285 -3.74 4.21 -8.33
N TYR A 286 -4.49 3.12 -8.42
CA TYR A 286 -5.91 3.17 -8.78
C TYR A 286 -6.66 1.90 -8.42
N MET A 287 -7.97 2.02 -8.31
CA MET A 287 -8.89 0.89 -8.28
C MET A 287 -10.08 1.13 -9.21
N THR A 288 -10.56 0.05 -9.81
CA THR A 288 -11.77 0.09 -10.65
C THR A 288 -12.80 -0.89 -10.10
N ASN A 289 -14.01 -0.39 -9.88
CA ASN A 289 -15.13 -1.20 -9.46
C ASN A 289 -16.32 -1.09 -10.40
N ILE A 290 -17.21 -2.07 -10.32
CA ILE A 290 -18.46 -2.11 -11.09
C ILE A 290 -19.63 -2.30 -10.13
N THR A 291 -20.71 -1.55 -10.32
CA THR A 291 -21.95 -1.75 -9.58
C THR A 291 -22.66 -2.99 -10.09
N LEU A 292 -22.82 -4.00 -9.23
CA LEU A 292 -23.56 -5.21 -9.52
C LEU A 292 -25.05 -5.01 -9.30
N GLN A 293 -25.41 -4.40 -8.16
CA GLN A 293 -26.79 -4.18 -7.75
C GLN A 293 -26.91 -2.81 -7.09
N SER A 294 -28.04 -2.17 -7.30
CA SER A 294 -28.41 -0.96 -6.60
C SER A 294 -29.90 -1.03 -6.26
N TYR A 295 -30.19 -0.97 -4.97
CA TYR A 295 -31.55 -0.94 -4.44
C TYR A 295 -31.82 0.46 -3.93
N ASN A 296 -32.87 1.10 -4.39
CA ASN A 296 -33.29 2.41 -3.92
C ASN A 296 -34.80 2.40 -3.59
N LYS A 297 -35.18 3.27 -2.72
CA LYS A 297 -36.59 3.51 -2.35
C LYS A 297 -37.28 4.50 -3.32
N LEU A 298 -36.55 4.96 -4.34
CA LEU A 298 -37.04 5.90 -5.33
C LEU A 298 -37.74 5.15 -6.49
N PRO A 299 -38.67 5.79 -7.18
CA PRO A 299 -39.43 5.15 -8.26
C PRO A 299 -38.61 4.81 -9.52
N PHE A 300 -37.34 5.22 -9.58
CA PHE A 300 -36.42 4.90 -10.67
C PHE A 300 -35.16 4.21 -10.16
N LYS A 301 -34.69 3.21 -10.90
CA LYS A 301 -33.45 2.50 -10.56
C LYS A 301 -32.25 3.35 -10.93
N ALA A 302 -31.34 3.56 -9.96
CA ALA A 302 -30.07 4.19 -10.26
C ALA A 302 -29.29 3.35 -11.29
N PRO A 303 -28.70 3.98 -12.31
CA PRO A 303 -27.97 3.26 -13.34
C PRO A 303 -26.75 2.58 -12.70
N ARG A 304 -26.50 1.33 -13.13
CA ARG A 304 -25.26 0.64 -12.77
C ARG A 304 -24.10 1.36 -13.44
N SER A 305 -22.99 1.50 -12.72
CA SER A 305 -21.81 2.24 -13.20
C SER A 305 -20.53 1.45 -12.98
N MET A 306 -19.56 1.72 -13.81
CA MET A 306 -18.15 1.42 -13.58
C MET A 306 -17.47 2.69 -13.08
N VAL A 307 -16.66 2.57 -12.06
CA VAL A 307 -15.97 3.71 -11.44
C VAL A 307 -14.50 3.37 -11.29
N THR A 308 -13.64 4.27 -11.74
CA THR A 308 -12.20 4.24 -11.46
C THR A 308 -11.84 5.38 -10.52
N PHE A 309 -11.22 5.05 -9.39
CA PHE A 309 -10.54 6.01 -8.51
C PHE A 309 -9.06 5.94 -8.80
N GLU A 310 -8.44 7.06 -9.12
CA GLU A 310 -7.02 7.18 -9.37
C GLU A 310 -6.40 8.16 -8.38
N PHE A 311 -5.23 7.80 -7.86
CA PHE A 311 -4.47 8.54 -6.86
C PHE A 311 -3.19 9.04 -7.51
N ILE A 312 -3.14 10.32 -7.87
CA ILE A 312 -2.03 10.91 -8.61
C ILE A 312 -1.23 11.77 -7.63
N PRO A 313 0.02 11.40 -7.27
CA PRO A 313 0.85 12.23 -6.43
C PRO A 313 1.09 13.58 -7.11
N VAL A 314 0.90 14.67 -6.35
CA VAL A 314 1.21 16.03 -6.79
C VAL A 314 2.57 16.45 -6.24
N ASP A 315 2.80 16.15 -4.97
CA ASP A 315 4.05 16.27 -4.24
C ASP A 315 4.06 15.27 -3.07
N ALA A 316 5.07 15.31 -2.20
CA ALA A 316 5.20 14.40 -1.07
C ALA A 316 4.04 14.44 -0.06
N ALA A 317 3.30 15.58 0.00
CA ALA A 317 2.24 15.80 0.98
C ALA A 317 0.84 15.85 0.35
N HIS A 318 0.72 15.89 -0.98
CA HIS A 318 -0.54 16.09 -1.66
C HIS A 318 -0.79 15.07 -2.76
N THR A 319 -2.02 14.58 -2.82
CA THR A 319 -2.49 13.66 -3.86
C THR A 319 -3.73 14.22 -4.56
N LYS A 320 -3.73 14.20 -5.88
CA LYS A 320 -4.94 14.44 -6.66
C LYS A 320 -5.73 13.15 -6.78
N LEU A 321 -6.90 13.09 -6.15
CA LEU A 321 -7.88 12.05 -6.35
C LEU A 321 -8.70 12.38 -7.61
N CYS A 322 -8.72 11.45 -8.55
CA CYS A 322 -9.55 11.53 -9.75
C CYS A 322 -10.55 10.37 -9.79
N MET A 323 -11.84 10.69 -9.74
CA MET A 323 -12.92 9.72 -9.85
C MET A 323 -13.56 9.81 -11.24
N ARG A 324 -13.52 8.73 -12.01
CA ARG A 324 -14.15 8.63 -13.34
C ARG A 324 -15.29 7.63 -13.27
N VAL A 325 -16.44 8.05 -13.78
CA VAL A 325 -17.67 7.26 -13.74
C VAL A 325 -18.20 7.06 -15.16
N ARG A 326 -18.54 5.81 -15.49
CA ARG A 326 -19.19 5.44 -16.75
C ARG A 326 -20.44 4.60 -16.47
N SER A 327 -21.58 5.02 -17.02
CA SER A 327 -22.80 4.22 -16.96
C SER A 327 -22.65 2.91 -17.74
N GLN A 328 -23.16 1.82 -17.20
CA GLN A 328 -23.26 0.56 -17.94
C GLN A 328 -24.33 0.62 -19.06
N ARG A 329 -25.38 1.45 -18.88
CA ARG A 329 -26.33 1.73 -19.94
C ARG A 329 -25.75 2.78 -20.88
N ARG A 330 -25.75 2.50 -22.17
CA ARG A 330 -25.20 3.35 -23.23
C ARG A 330 -26.27 3.98 -24.12
N ASP A 331 -27.56 3.88 -23.72
CA ASP A 331 -28.60 4.60 -24.41
C ASP A 331 -28.41 6.13 -24.25
N TRP A 332 -28.80 6.86 -25.27
CA TRP A 332 -28.56 8.31 -25.33
C TRP A 332 -29.15 9.07 -24.12
N ILE A 333 -30.34 8.66 -23.66
CA ILE A 333 -31.02 9.33 -22.53
C ILE A 333 -30.21 9.17 -21.26
N THR A 334 -29.75 7.94 -20.94
CA THR A 334 -28.94 7.66 -19.73
C THR A 334 -27.61 8.41 -19.77
N VAL A 335 -26.93 8.45 -20.92
CA VAL A 335 -25.66 9.17 -21.07
C VAL A 335 -25.86 10.69 -20.90
N GLN A 336 -26.89 11.29 -21.50
CA GLN A 336 -27.17 12.71 -21.33
C GLN A 336 -27.61 13.05 -19.90
N PHE A 337 -28.39 12.18 -19.26
CA PHE A 337 -28.76 12.32 -17.87
C PHE A 337 -27.51 12.34 -16.98
N MET A 338 -26.59 11.36 -17.13
CA MET A 338 -25.34 11.32 -16.38
C MET A 338 -24.47 12.56 -16.60
N ARG A 339 -24.35 13.03 -17.83
CA ARG A 339 -23.52 14.19 -18.17
C ARG A 339 -24.07 15.52 -17.67
N ARG A 340 -25.38 15.69 -17.57
CA ARG A 340 -26.02 16.98 -17.24
C ARG A 340 -26.62 17.04 -15.84
N ILE A 341 -27.46 16.08 -15.49
CA ILE A 341 -28.22 16.11 -14.23
C ILE A 341 -27.43 15.46 -13.11
N ALA A 342 -26.88 14.28 -13.35
CA ALA A 342 -26.08 13.57 -12.37
C ALA A 342 -24.81 14.35 -11.98
N ARG A 343 -24.23 15.12 -12.93
CA ARG A 343 -23.09 15.99 -12.65
C ARG A 343 -23.40 16.96 -11.51
N PHE A 344 -24.51 17.68 -11.59
CA PHE A 344 -24.87 18.66 -10.56
C PHE A 344 -25.11 18.01 -9.18
N VAL A 345 -25.76 16.84 -9.14
CA VAL A 345 -26.01 16.11 -7.90
C VAL A 345 -24.72 15.54 -7.33
N PHE A 346 -23.93 14.85 -8.15
CA PHE A 346 -22.67 14.23 -7.71
C PHE A 346 -21.59 15.25 -7.36
N ASP A 347 -21.51 16.41 -8.05
CA ASP A 347 -20.58 17.47 -7.67
C ASP A 347 -20.88 17.99 -6.28
N LYS A 348 -22.15 18.20 -5.93
CA LYS A 348 -22.54 18.66 -4.60
C LYS A 348 -22.26 17.63 -3.51
N GLU A 349 -22.57 16.36 -3.76
CA GLU A 349 -22.36 15.25 -2.82
C GLU A 349 -20.86 15.03 -2.61
N ASN A 350 -20.09 14.85 -3.69
CA ASN A 350 -18.64 14.65 -3.63
C ASN A 350 -17.92 15.83 -2.98
N LYS A 351 -18.31 17.07 -3.33
CA LYS A 351 -17.73 18.24 -2.69
C LYS A 351 -17.95 18.22 -1.18
N GLY A 352 -19.15 17.89 -0.72
CA GLY A 352 -19.45 17.82 0.71
C GLY A 352 -18.68 16.71 1.42
N ASP A 353 -18.54 15.55 0.79
CA ASP A 353 -17.78 14.42 1.33
C ASP A 353 -16.29 14.79 1.46
N TYR A 354 -15.68 15.29 0.40
CA TYR A 354 -14.26 15.63 0.41
C TYR A 354 -13.93 16.90 1.20
N ASP A 355 -14.87 17.84 1.39
CA ASP A 355 -14.72 18.94 2.35
C ASP A 355 -14.65 18.44 3.81
N ARG A 356 -15.36 17.35 4.13
CA ARG A 356 -15.23 16.67 5.42
C ARG A 356 -13.91 15.91 5.53
N LEU A 357 -13.47 15.25 4.46
CA LEU A 357 -12.18 14.55 4.45
C LEU A 357 -11.02 15.51 4.67
N ASP A 358 -11.03 16.69 4.04
CA ASP A 358 -9.99 17.72 4.27
C ASP A 358 -9.88 18.10 5.74
N LYS A 359 -11.01 18.22 6.46
CA LYS A 359 -11.02 18.52 7.89
C LYS A 359 -10.40 17.39 8.72
N VAL A 360 -10.79 16.14 8.43
CA VAL A 360 -10.24 14.96 9.12
C VAL A 360 -8.72 14.87 8.90
N LEU A 361 -8.25 15.11 7.68
CA LEU A 361 -6.82 15.09 7.37
C LEU A 361 -6.06 16.21 8.09
N ALA A 362 -6.64 17.41 8.16
CA ALA A 362 -6.03 18.53 8.88
C ALA A 362 -5.95 18.28 10.40
N GLU A 363 -6.99 17.67 11.00
CA GLU A 363 -6.99 17.28 12.40
C GLU A 363 -5.88 16.24 12.70
N MET A 364 -5.72 15.22 11.86
CA MET A 364 -4.67 14.22 12.00
C MET A 364 -3.26 14.82 11.91
N GLN A 365 -3.05 15.80 11.03
CA GLN A 365 -1.76 16.49 10.90
C GLN A 365 -1.45 17.37 12.13
N SER A 366 -2.47 17.98 12.73
CA SER A 366 -2.30 18.79 13.94
C SER A 366 -2.00 17.95 15.20
N GLU A 367 -2.49 16.71 15.26
CA GLU A 367 -2.25 15.78 16.37
C GLU A 367 -0.90 15.03 16.26
N SER A 368 -0.30 15.01 15.07
CA SER A 368 1.04 14.46 14.82
C SER A 368 1.97 15.59 14.36
N PRO A 369 2.52 16.41 15.27
CA PRO A 369 3.53 17.37 14.85
C PRO A 369 4.72 16.58 14.29
N ILE A 370 4.93 16.71 12.99
CA ILE A 370 6.16 16.25 12.33
C ILE A 370 7.26 17.08 12.95
N GLU A 371 8.04 16.51 13.88
CA GLU A 371 9.35 17.07 14.21
C GLU A 371 10.15 17.01 12.89
N GLU A 372 10.30 18.18 12.27
CA GLU A 372 11.20 18.36 11.14
C GLU A 372 12.57 17.80 11.52
N ILE A 373 12.95 16.75 10.81
CA ILE A 373 14.34 16.28 10.82
C ILE A 373 15.16 17.39 10.12
N LYS A 374 15.72 18.27 10.94
CA LYS A 374 16.80 19.18 10.52
C LYS A 374 18.13 18.48 10.59
#